data_64161edeadd8d89bbbc84cc7a16a69f1
#
_entry.id   64161edeadd8d89bbbc84cc7a16a69f1
#
_cell.length_a   1.000
_cell.length_b   1.000
_cell.length_c   1.000
_cell.angle_alpha   90.00
_cell.angle_beta   90.00
_cell.angle_gamma   90.00
#
_symmetry.space_group_name_H-M   'P 1'
#
loop_
_entity.id
_entity.type
_entity.pdbx_description
1 polymer ?
#
loop_
_entity_poly.entity_id
_entity_poly.type
_entity_poly.pdbx_seq_one_letter_code
_entity_poly.pdbx_strand_id
1 'polypeptide(L)'
;MFHIIPNNFFVPLSSPNRIVYWECISRLFAIMEHQFSFGVEREVLVDELEFYFGQENAAQLVEEEFEAGDSRSRANGILRRLEYYGWIEVETDKSYVQRVNFKEYAVKIIKTLLDIADGKQIEYQGYIYTIYSLVKGTMDKPGIVLMQIWENTDYLITGLKNLNSNIKHYIDDLTRHSTVAQIMDA
;
A
#
# COMPACT_ATOMS: atom_id res chain seq x y z
N MET A 1 5.33 -16.55 -8.99
CA MET A 1 4.50 -15.49 -8.38
C MET A 1 3.13 -16.02 -7.99
N PHE A 2 2.30 -16.54 -8.90
CA PHE A 2 0.92 -16.98 -8.65
C PHE A 2 0.74 -18.29 -7.83
N HIS A 3 1.81 -18.93 -7.39
CA HIS A 3 1.77 -19.98 -6.38
C HIS A 3 1.90 -19.43 -4.94
N ILE A 4 2.25 -18.14 -4.77
CA ILE A 4 2.37 -17.46 -3.48
C ILE A 4 1.18 -16.54 -3.25
N ILE A 5 0.82 -15.76 -4.28
CA ILE A 5 -0.28 -14.80 -4.24
C ILE A 5 -1.52 -15.48 -4.88
N PRO A 6 -2.68 -15.53 -4.20
CA PRO A 6 -3.91 -16.09 -4.76
C PRO A 6 -4.32 -15.39 -6.07
N ASN A 7 -4.90 -16.12 -7.00
CA ASN A 7 -5.33 -15.58 -8.29
C ASN A 7 -6.36 -14.45 -8.17
N ASN A 8 -7.16 -14.47 -7.12
CA ASN A 8 -8.21 -13.49 -6.83
C ASN A 8 -7.73 -12.33 -5.92
N PHE A 9 -6.44 -12.26 -5.60
CA PHE A 9 -5.89 -11.27 -4.68
C PHE A 9 -6.20 -9.81 -5.08
N PHE A 10 -6.13 -9.49 -6.37
CA PHE A 10 -6.35 -8.13 -6.85
C PHE A 10 -7.83 -7.79 -7.12
N VAL A 11 -8.76 -8.72 -6.92
CA VAL A 11 -10.19 -8.48 -7.14
C VAL A 11 -10.72 -7.29 -6.33
N PRO A 12 -10.41 -7.12 -5.04
CA PRO A 12 -10.86 -5.94 -4.27
C PRO A 12 -10.50 -4.62 -4.93
N LEU A 13 -9.28 -4.49 -5.45
CA LEU A 13 -8.77 -3.26 -6.07
C LEU A 13 -9.21 -3.07 -7.52
N SER A 14 -9.80 -4.08 -8.16
CA SER A 14 -10.33 -4.01 -9.53
C SER A 14 -11.86 -4.01 -9.58
N SER A 15 -12.53 -4.21 -8.45
CA SER A 15 -13.99 -4.22 -8.35
C SER A 15 -14.61 -2.81 -8.41
N PRO A 16 -15.92 -2.70 -8.62
CA PRO A 16 -16.64 -1.42 -8.48
C PRO A 16 -16.42 -0.78 -7.11
N ASN A 17 -16.26 -1.59 -6.07
CA ASN A 17 -16.06 -1.16 -4.67
C ASN A 17 -14.59 -0.90 -4.31
N ARG A 18 -13.68 -0.77 -5.29
CA ARG A 18 -12.23 -0.61 -5.06
C ARG A 18 -11.86 0.50 -4.09
N ILE A 19 -12.59 1.62 -4.10
CA ILE A 19 -12.35 2.75 -3.21
C ILE A 19 -12.64 2.33 -1.76
N VAL A 20 -13.77 1.68 -1.52
CA VAL A 20 -14.15 1.20 -0.18
C VAL A 20 -13.15 0.15 0.33
N TYR A 21 -12.76 -0.80 -0.53
CA TYR A 21 -11.75 -1.79 -0.16
C TYR A 21 -10.42 -1.13 0.20
N TRP A 22 -9.97 -0.15 -0.59
CA TRP A 22 -8.73 0.57 -0.32
C TRP A 22 -8.78 1.34 0.99
N GLU A 23 -9.85 2.07 1.26
CA GLU A 23 -10.08 2.77 2.52
C GLU A 23 -10.06 1.80 3.72
N CYS A 24 -10.76 0.67 3.62
CA CYS A 24 -10.77 -0.33 4.67
C CYS A 24 -9.37 -0.94 4.88
N ILE A 25 -8.67 -1.33 3.81
CA ILE A 25 -7.31 -1.89 3.87
C ILE A 25 -6.36 -0.88 4.52
N SER A 26 -6.40 0.38 4.12
CA SER A 26 -5.51 1.44 4.65
C SER A 26 -5.74 1.68 6.15
N ARG A 27 -6.99 1.73 6.60
CA ARG A 27 -7.34 1.88 8.02
C ARG A 27 -6.88 0.70 8.86
N LEU A 28 -7.19 -0.52 8.40
CA LEU A 28 -6.75 -1.74 9.08
C LEU A 28 -5.22 -1.81 9.14
N PHE A 29 -4.54 -1.43 8.08
CA PHE A 29 -3.08 -1.42 8.02
C PHE A 29 -2.48 -0.42 9.00
N ALA A 30 -3.04 0.80 9.12
CA ALA A 30 -2.60 1.81 10.06
C ALA A 30 -2.68 1.32 11.52
N ILE A 31 -3.76 0.60 11.89
CA ILE A 31 -3.89 0.01 13.22
C ILE A 31 -2.80 -1.04 13.46
N MET A 32 -2.59 -1.93 12.48
CA MET A 32 -1.65 -3.04 12.61
C MET A 32 -0.18 -2.61 12.60
N GLU A 33 0.17 -1.56 11.82
CA GLU A 33 1.55 -1.06 11.73
C GLU A 33 2.08 -0.52 13.07
N HIS A 34 1.18 0.03 13.91
CA HIS A 34 1.55 0.57 15.22
C HIS A 34 1.52 -0.46 16.36
N GLN A 35 1.13 -1.69 16.08
CA GLN A 35 1.08 -2.75 17.09
C GLN A 35 2.30 -3.67 17.01
N PHE A 36 3.02 -3.80 18.14
CA PHE A 36 4.16 -4.71 18.29
C PHE A 36 3.73 -6.16 18.62
N SER A 37 2.43 -6.46 18.63
CA SER A 37 1.90 -7.79 18.96
C SER A 37 1.71 -8.66 17.71
N PHE A 38 1.72 -9.98 17.89
CA PHE A 38 1.39 -10.95 16.85
C PHE A 38 -0.12 -10.90 16.54
N GLY A 39 -0.50 -9.98 15.65
CA GLY A 39 -1.88 -9.78 15.20
C GLY A 39 -2.74 -8.92 16.12
N VAL A 40 -3.76 -8.33 15.52
CA VAL A 40 -4.77 -7.50 16.18
C VAL A 40 -6.02 -8.34 16.45
N GLU A 41 -6.66 -8.14 17.59
CA GLU A 41 -7.93 -8.80 17.87
C GLU A 41 -8.98 -8.41 16.82
N ARG A 42 -9.66 -9.41 16.29
CA ARG A 42 -10.64 -9.24 15.21
C ARG A 42 -11.73 -8.22 15.55
N GLU A 43 -12.17 -8.18 16.82
CA GLU A 43 -13.20 -7.26 17.28
C GLU A 43 -12.75 -5.80 17.15
N VAL A 44 -11.49 -5.48 17.47
CA VAL A 44 -10.92 -4.13 17.31
C VAL A 44 -11.00 -3.67 15.86
N LEU A 45 -10.73 -4.57 14.91
CA LEU A 45 -10.82 -4.27 13.48
C LEU A 45 -12.27 -4.14 12.99
N VAL A 46 -13.18 -4.94 13.55
CA VAL A 46 -14.61 -4.81 13.29
C VAL A 46 -15.12 -3.46 13.77
N ASP A 47 -14.77 -3.04 14.99
CA ASP A 47 -15.21 -1.78 15.57
C ASP A 47 -14.71 -0.57 14.77
N GLU A 48 -13.46 -0.61 14.28
CA GLU A 48 -12.91 0.45 13.39
C GLU A 48 -13.69 0.53 12.08
N LEU A 49 -13.95 -0.62 11.44
CA LEU A 49 -14.70 -0.63 10.18
C LEU A 49 -16.18 -0.28 10.41
N GLU A 50 -16.77 -0.69 11.52
CA GLU A 50 -18.13 -0.29 11.91
C GLU A 50 -18.23 1.23 12.06
N PHE A 51 -17.25 1.84 12.74
CA PHE A 51 -17.15 3.29 12.86
C PHE A 51 -17.02 3.98 11.49
N TYR A 52 -16.18 3.44 10.59
CA TYR A 52 -16.03 3.94 9.24
C TYR A 52 -17.36 3.90 8.48
N PHE A 53 -18.07 2.77 8.48
CA PHE A 53 -19.36 2.64 7.79
C PHE A 53 -20.51 3.40 8.45
N GLY A 54 -20.37 3.83 9.70
CA GLY A 54 -21.31 4.68 10.41
C GLY A 54 -21.18 6.16 10.08
N GLN A 55 -20.14 6.59 9.37
CA GLN A 55 -19.93 7.99 9.01
C GLN A 55 -20.80 8.38 7.79
N GLU A 56 -21.37 9.58 7.78
CA GLU A 56 -22.20 10.08 6.67
C GLU A 56 -21.42 10.16 5.33
N ASN A 57 -20.11 10.34 5.39
CA ASN A 57 -19.22 10.45 4.24
C ASN A 57 -18.53 9.13 3.86
N ALA A 58 -18.92 8.00 4.47
CA ALA A 58 -18.38 6.73 4.08
C ALA A 58 -18.71 6.43 2.60
N ALA A 59 -17.72 5.95 1.86
CA ALA A 59 -17.94 5.59 0.46
C ALA A 59 -19.06 4.54 0.36
N GLN A 60 -20.02 4.79 -0.52
CA GLN A 60 -21.17 3.90 -0.70
C GLN A 60 -20.71 2.63 -1.40
N LEU A 61 -21.03 1.50 -0.79
CA LEU A 61 -20.87 0.20 -1.41
C LEU A 61 -21.89 0.06 -2.56
N VAL A 62 -21.45 -0.47 -3.68
CA VAL A 62 -22.36 -0.91 -4.73
C VAL A 62 -23.10 -2.15 -4.21
N GLU A 63 -24.42 -2.07 -4.07
CA GLU A 63 -25.27 -3.02 -3.34
C GLU A 63 -25.18 -4.46 -3.83
N GLU A 64 -24.79 -4.68 -5.08
CA GLU A 64 -24.67 -6.02 -5.66
C GLU A 64 -23.63 -6.92 -4.97
N GLU A 65 -22.71 -6.34 -4.22
CA GLU A 65 -21.59 -7.08 -3.60
C GLU A 65 -21.77 -7.34 -2.09
N PHE A 66 -22.66 -6.61 -1.43
CA PHE A 66 -22.87 -6.72 0.02
C PHE A 66 -24.34 -6.83 0.33
N GLU A 67 -24.68 -7.78 1.21
CA GLU A 67 -26.04 -7.87 1.77
C GLU A 67 -26.39 -6.56 2.48
N ALA A 68 -27.61 -6.06 2.24
CA ALA A 68 -28.13 -4.91 2.94
C ALA A 68 -28.13 -5.18 4.45
N GLY A 69 -27.20 -4.56 5.17
CA GLY A 69 -27.01 -4.78 6.60
C GLY A 69 -26.57 -3.51 7.31
N ASP A 70 -26.54 -3.57 8.63
CA ASP A 70 -25.97 -2.53 9.47
C ASP A 70 -24.44 -2.38 9.26
N SER A 71 -23.86 -1.32 9.80
CA SER A 71 -22.44 -1.02 9.67
C SER A 71 -21.55 -2.17 10.16
N ARG A 72 -21.96 -2.88 11.23
CA ARG A 72 -21.23 -4.02 11.78
C ARG A 72 -21.24 -5.23 10.84
N SER A 73 -22.38 -5.50 10.20
CA SER A 73 -22.51 -6.56 9.19
C SER A 73 -21.61 -6.28 7.99
N ARG A 74 -21.55 -5.03 7.52
CA ARG A 74 -20.66 -4.58 6.45
C ARG A 74 -19.17 -4.74 6.84
N ALA A 75 -18.80 -4.33 8.05
CA ALA A 75 -17.46 -4.50 8.60
C ALA A 75 -17.03 -5.98 8.60
N ASN A 76 -17.88 -6.86 9.10
CA ASN A 76 -17.65 -8.30 9.10
C ASN A 76 -17.57 -8.88 7.68
N GLY A 77 -18.38 -8.37 6.76
CA GLY A 77 -18.35 -8.73 5.34
C GLY A 77 -17.02 -8.41 4.68
N ILE A 78 -16.48 -7.20 4.91
CA ILE A 78 -15.17 -6.78 4.40
C ILE A 78 -14.06 -7.71 4.93
N LEU A 79 -14.01 -7.96 6.24
CA LEU A 79 -12.96 -8.82 6.81
C LEU A 79 -12.99 -10.24 6.22
N ARG A 80 -14.19 -10.86 6.09
CA ARG A 80 -14.33 -12.18 5.46
C ARG A 80 -13.87 -12.18 4.01
N ARG A 81 -14.14 -11.12 3.25
CA ARG A 81 -13.71 -11.00 1.86
C ARG A 81 -12.21 -10.77 1.74
N LEU A 82 -11.62 -9.93 2.58
CA LEU A 82 -10.17 -9.73 2.61
C LEU A 82 -9.44 -11.03 2.95
N GLU A 83 -9.98 -11.84 3.85
CA GLU A 83 -9.47 -13.18 4.15
C GLU A 83 -9.60 -14.11 2.92
N TYR A 84 -10.78 -14.16 2.30
CA TYR A 84 -11.02 -14.97 1.10
C TYR A 84 -10.12 -14.59 -0.08
N TYR A 85 -9.85 -13.31 -0.26
CA TYR A 85 -8.94 -12.81 -1.29
C TYR A 85 -7.46 -12.94 -0.91
N GLY A 86 -7.17 -13.37 0.31
CA GLY A 86 -5.81 -13.62 0.78
C GLY A 86 -5.03 -12.38 1.19
N TRP A 87 -5.69 -11.27 1.51
CA TRP A 87 -5.05 -10.08 2.07
C TRP A 87 -4.66 -10.28 3.52
N ILE A 88 -5.54 -10.89 4.30
CA ILE A 88 -5.37 -11.16 5.72
C ILE A 88 -5.47 -12.65 6.01
N GLU A 89 -5.02 -13.01 7.18
CA GLU A 89 -5.23 -14.32 7.78
C GLU A 89 -5.80 -14.14 9.19
N VAL A 90 -6.67 -15.06 9.58
CA VAL A 90 -7.31 -15.08 10.90
C VAL A 90 -6.82 -16.32 11.64
N GLU A 91 -6.17 -16.11 12.77
CA GLU A 91 -5.70 -17.17 13.65
C GLU A 91 -6.49 -17.13 14.96
N THR A 92 -6.82 -18.30 15.48
CA THR A 92 -7.45 -18.41 16.80
C THR A 92 -6.40 -18.85 17.80
N ASP A 93 -6.19 -18.04 18.82
CA ASP A 93 -5.23 -18.36 19.88
C ASP A 93 -5.79 -19.43 20.86
N LYS A 94 -4.96 -19.84 21.82
CA LYS A 94 -5.36 -20.85 22.83
C LYS A 94 -6.49 -20.36 23.75
N SER A 95 -6.75 -19.07 23.78
CA SER A 95 -7.82 -18.42 24.56
C SER A 95 -9.09 -18.21 23.74
N TYR A 96 -9.19 -18.81 22.55
CA TYR A 96 -10.27 -18.63 21.59
C TYR A 96 -10.46 -17.19 21.07
N VAL A 97 -9.45 -16.35 21.24
CA VAL A 97 -9.44 -15.01 20.67
C VAL A 97 -8.97 -15.08 19.23
N GLN A 98 -9.75 -14.52 18.30
CA GLN A 98 -9.40 -14.42 16.91
C GLN A 98 -8.46 -13.20 16.72
N ARG A 99 -7.28 -13.47 16.14
CA ARG A 99 -6.30 -12.46 15.76
C ARG A 99 -6.15 -12.42 14.26
N VAL A 100 -6.02 -11.21 13.76
CA VAL A 100 -5.91 -10.94 12.33
C VAL A 100 -4.53 -10.37 12.02
N ASN A 101 -3.92 -10.89 10.97
CA ASN A 101 -2.65 -10.40 10.42
C ASN A 101 -2.79 -10.16 8.92
N PHE A 102 -2.09 -9.16 8.39
CA PHE A 102 -1.87 -9.11 6.95
C PHE A 102 -0.81 -10.13 6.53
N LYS A 103 -1.04 -10.75 5.38
CA LYS A 103 -0.03 -11.63 4.79
C LYS A 103 1.19 -10.82 4.35
N GLU A 104 2.38 -11.40 4.43
CA GLU A 104 3.66 -10.71 4.14
C GLU A 104 3.66 -10.02 2.76
N TYR A 105 3.16 -10.70 1.73
CA TYR A 105 3.07 -10.13 0.39
C TYR A 105 2.04 -8.99 0.31
N ALA A 106 0.95 -9.07 1.07
CA ALA A 106 -0.04 -8.00 1.15
C ALA A 106 0.54 -6.74 1.79
N VAL A 107 1.30 -6.88 2.89
CA VAL A 107 2.02 -5.78 3.53
C VAL A 107 2.94 -5.05 2.54
N LYS A 108 3.71 -5.78 1.75
CA LYS A 108 4.61 -5.19 0.73
C LYS A 108 3.84 -4.40 -0.32
N ILE A 109 2.72 -4.94 -0.78
CA ILE A 109 1.87 -4.28 -1.79
C ILE A 109 1.20 -3.04 -1.20
N ILE A 110 0.64 -3.13 0.02
CA ILE A 110 0.01 -1.98 0.70
C ILE A 110 1.03 -0.84 0.86
N LYS A 111 2.23 -1.12 1.39
CA LYS A 111 3.26 -0.10 1.55
C LYS A 111 3.62 0.58 0.23
N THR A 112 3.78 -0.20 -0.83
CA THR A 112 4.06 0.34 -2.17
C THR A 112 2.93 1.24 -2.66
N LEU A 113 1.67 0.83 -2.47
CA LEU A 113 0.51 1.64 -2.88
C LEU A 113 0.38 2.92 -2.04
N LEU A 114 0.66 2.86 -0.74
CA LEU A 114 0.69 4.04 0.12
C LEU A 114 1.80 5.01 -0.28
N ASP A 115 3.00 4.51 -0.57
CA ASP A 115 4.12 5.34 -1.04
C ASP A 115 3.79 6.05 -2.37
N ILE A 116 3.05 5.37 -3.25
CA ILE A 116 2.54 5.98 -4.51
C ILE A 116 1.48 7.05 -4.20
N ALA A 117 0.53 6.77 -3.30
CA ALA A 117 -0.54 7.70 -2.93
C ALA A 117 -0.01 8.96 -2.24
N ASP A 118 0.97 8.81 -1.36
CA ASP A 118 1.62 9.91 -0.65
C ASP A 118 2.53 10.75 -1.55
N GLY A 119 2.79 10.30 -2.78
CA GLY A 119 3.71 10.96 -3.69
C GLY A 119 5.13 11.06 -3.13
N LYS A 120 5.53 10.13 -2.26
CA LYS A 120 6.86 10.14 -1.66
C LYS A 120 7.91 10.14 -2.74
N GLN A 121 8.60 11.27 -2.85
CA GLN A 121 9.78 11.36 -3.70
C GLN A 121 10.88 10.50 -3.09
N ILE A 122 11.52 9.71 -3.94
CA ILE A 122 12.67 8.90 -3.53
C ILE A 122 13.74 9.87 -3.01
N GLU A 123 14.15 9.71 -1.75
CA GLU A 123 15.25 10.47 -1.16
C GLU A 123 16.59 10.02 -1.75
N TYR A 124 16.94 10.54 -2.92
CA TYR A 124 18.21 10.23 -3.60
C TYR A 124 19.43 10.50 -2.74
N GLN A 125 19.37 11.52 -1.88
CA GLN A 125 20.46 11.88 -0.97
C GLN A 125 20.76 10.77 0.03
N GLY A 126 19.76 10.08 0.55
CA GLY A 126 19.93 8.95 1.46
C GLY A 126 20.69 7.79 0.81
N TYR A 127 20.35 7.44 -0.43
CA TYR A 127 21.05 6.39 -1.17
C TYR A 127 22.50 6.76 -1.47
N ILE A 128 22.77 7.99 -1.93
CA ILE A 128 24.11 8.48 -2.21
C ILE A 128 24.98 8.47 -0.94
N TYR A 129 24.44 8.95 0.18
CA TYR A 129 25.15 8.96 1.46
C TYR A 129 25.45 7.53 1.94
N THR A 130 24.50 6.61 1.82
CA THR A 130 24.67 5.20 2.20
C THR A 130 25.77 4.55 1.36
N ILE A 131 25.73 4.69 0.03
CA ILE A 131 26.75 4.16 -0.87
C ILE A 131 28.14 4.73 -0.50
N TYR A 132 28.23 6.04 -0.32
CA TYR A 132 29.48 6.69 0.07
C TYR A 132 30.04 6.17 1.40
N SER A 133 29.19 6.05 2.39
CA SER A 133 29.56 5.54 3.73
C SER A 133 30.03 4.08 3.67
N LEU A 134 29.36 3.25 2.88
CA LEU A 134 29.74 1.85 2.67
C LEU A 134 31.07 1.70 1.95
N VAL A 135 31.33 2.54 0.95
CA VAL A 135 32.62 2.54 0.21
C VAL A 135 33.79 3.01 1.08
N LYS A 136 33.56 3.99 1.98
CA LYS A 136 34.60 4.48 2.90
C LYS A 136 34.78 3.67 4.18
N GLY A 137 33.82 2.84 4.53
CA GLY A 137 33.87 2.03 5.75
C GLY A 137 34.88 0.90 5.68
N THR A 138 35.28 0.38 6.84
CA THR A 138 36.07 -0.86 6.94
C THR A 138 35.24 -2.07 6.55
N MET A 139 35.69 -2.83 5.56
CA MET A 139 34.95 -3.98 5.01
C MET A 139 35.23 -5.27 5.79
N ASP A 140 34.62 -5.46 6.95
CA ASP A 140 34.71 -6.71 7.68
C ASP A 140 34.04 -7.91 6.94
N LYS A 141 33.03 -7.60 6.14
CA LYS A 141 32.26 -8.57 5.31
C LYS A 141 32.06 -8.02 3.90
N PRO A 142 33.07 -8.07 3.03
CA PRO A 142 33.05 -7.37 1.72
C PRO A 142 31.89 -7.82 0.83
N GLY A 143 31.47 -9.08 0.86
CA GLY A 143 30.36 -9.57 0.05
C GLY A 143 29.02 -8.92 0.39
N ILE A 144 28.73 -8.73 1.68
CA ILE A 144 27.50 -8.08 2.14
C ILE A 144 27.53 -6.60 1.77
N VAL A 145 28.67 -5.95 2.00
CA VAL A 145 28.84 -4.52 1.69
C VAL A 145 28.67 -4.23 0.19
N LEU A 146 29.28 -5.06 -0.66
CA LEU A 146 29.14 -4.94 -2.11
C LEU A 146 27.68 -5.16 -2.58
N MET A 147 26.98 -6.11 -1.98
CA MET A 147 25.56 -6.34 -2.29
C MET A 147 24.71 -5.13 -1.91
N GLN A 148 24.92 -4.54 -0.73
CA GLN A 148 24.22 -3.32 -0.30
C GLN A 148 24.53 -2.10 -1.19
N ILE A 149 25.79 -1.94 -1.62
CA ILE A 149 26.17 -0.89 -2.56
C ILE A 149 25.44 -1.09 -3.88
N TRP A 150 25.40 -2.30 -4.39
CA TRP A 150 24.70 -2.63 -5.63
C TRP A 150 23.21 -2.34 -5.55
N GLU A 151 22.53 -2.82 -4.49
CA GLU A 151 21.10 -2.60 -4.26
C GLU A 151 20.77 -1.09 -4.17
N ASN A 152 21.51 -0.32 -3.35
CA ASN A 152 21.29 1.11 -3.23
C ASN A 152 21.55 1.86 -4.55
N THR A 153 22.54 1.39 -5.34
CA THR A 153 22.82 1.97 -6.66
C THR A 153 21.70 1.67 -7.65
N ASP A 154 21.14 0.46 -7.64
CA ASP A 154 20.01 0.07 -8.50
C ASP A 154 18.75 0.88 -8.16
N TYR A 155 18.44 1.06 -6.87
CA TYR A 155 17.35 1.94 -6.42
C TYR A 155 17.54 3.38 -6.89
N LEU A 156 18.75 3.92 -6.76
CA LEU A 156 19.11 5.28 -7.22
C LEU A 156 18.89 5.43 -8.72
N ILE A 157 19.41 4.49 -9.53
CA ILE A 157 19.28 4.52 -10.99
C ILE A 157 17.81 4.41 -11.39
N THR A 158 17.06 3.51 -10.79
CA THR A 158 15.62 3.33 -11.07
C THR A 158 14.84 4.58 -10.73
N GLY A 159 15.12 5.19 -9.58
CA GLY A 159 14.47 6.42 -9.18
C GLY A 159 14.78 7.60 -10.13
N LEU A 160 16.03 7.74 -10.57
CA LEU A 160 16.42 8.79 -11.54
C LEU A 160 15.75 8.59 -12.92
N LYS A 161 15.58 7.32 -13.36
CA LYS A 161 14.82 7.01 -14.58
C LYS A 161 13.35 7.40 -14.46
N ASN A 162 12.74 7.11 -13.31
CA ASN A 162 11.35 7.48 -13.05
C ASN A 162 11.17 9.00 -13.00
N LEU A 163 12.08 9.72 -12.33
CA LEU A 163 12.09 11.18 -12.32
C LEU A 163 12.18 11.77 -13.73
N ASN A 164 13.07 11.25 -14.56
CA ASN A 164 13.21 11.70 -15.95
C ASN A 164 11.94 11.43 -16.77
N SER A 165 11.28 10.29 -16.56
CA SER A 165 9.99 9.98 -17.19
C SER A 165 8.90 10.95 -16.76
N ASN A 166 8.79 11.21 -15.45
CA ASN A 166 7.80 12.15 -14.91
C ASN A 166 8.01 13.58 -15.45
N ILE A 167 9.25 14.04 -15.54
CA ILE A 167 9.57 15.35 -16.12
C ILE A 167 9.14 15.42 -17.58
N LYS A 168 9.38 14.36 -18.37
CA LYS A 168 8.92 14.31 -19.77
C LYS A 168 7.40 14.38 -19.87
N HIS A 169 6.69 13.59 -19.07
CA HIS A 169 5.22 13.64 -19.04
C HIS A 169 4.70 15.03 -18.65
N TYR A 170 5.33 15.68 -17.67
CA TYR A 170 4.94 17.02 -17.26
C TYR A 170 5.16 18.07 -18.35
N ILE A 171 6.28 17.96 -19.08
CA ILE A 171 6.57 18.83 -20.23
C ILE A 171 5.57 18.57 -21.36
N ASP A 172 5.25 17.30 -21.67
CA ASP A 172 4.29 16.94 -22.69
C ASP A 172 2.88 17.43 -22.36
N ASP A 173 2.47 17.34 -21.10
CA ASP A 173 1.18 17.86 -20.64
C ASP A 173 1.10 19.39 -20.72
N LEU A 174 2.15 20.08 -20.28
CA LEU A 174 2.24 21.55 -20.41
C LEU A 174 2.19 22.00 -21.87
N THR A 175 2.88 21.27 -22.76
CA THR A 175 2.90 21.63 -24.20
C THR A 175 1.60 21.30 -24.91
N ARG A 176 0.86 20.27 -24.48
CA ARG A 176 -0.45 19.91 -25.06
C ARG A 176 -1.56 20.87 -24.62
N HIS A 177 -1.50 21.38 -23.40
CA HIS A 177 -2.51 22.31 -22.84
C HIS A 177 -2.20 23.77 -23.16
N SER A 178 -0.99 24.10 -23.56
CA SER A 178 -0.62 25.42 -24.07
C SER A 178 -0.94 25.48 -25.55
N THR A 179 -2.21 25.71 -25.89
CA THR A 179 -2.58 26.08 -27.27
C THR A 179 -1.84 27.37 -27.62
N VAL A 180 -1.32 27.46 -28.84
CA VAL A 180 -0.55 28.60 -29.37
C VAL A 180 -1.21 29.97 -29.09
N ALA A 181 -2.53 30.01 -28.92
CA ALA A 181 -3.30 31.19 -28.55
C ALA A 181 -3.01 31.73 -27.12
N GLN A 182 -2.67 30.85 -26.15
CA GLN A 182 -2.38 31.26 -24.76
C GLN A 182 -0.93 31.74 -24.58
N ILE A 183 -0.05 31.40 -25.51
CA ILE A 183 1.37 31.85 -25.49
C ILE A 183 1.50 33.24 -26.11
N MET A 184 0.54 33.68 -26.93
CA MET A 184 0.57 34.97 -27.59
C MET A 184 -0.12 36.09 -26.77
N ASP A 185 -0.86 35.76 -25.72
CA ASP A 185 -1.56 36.73 -24.84
C ASP A 185 -0.85 36.94 -23.49
N ALA A 186 0.36 36.39 -23.27
CA ALA A 186 1.20 36.57 -22.10
C ALA A 186 2.45 37.39 -22.47
#